data_887a12152aa2d4fcc0d79106d0079f4a
#
_entry.id   887a12152aa2d4fcc0d79106d0079f4a
#
_cell.length_a   1.000
_cell.length_b   1.000
_cell.length_c   1.000
_cell.angle_alpha   90.00
_cell.angle_beta   90.00
_cell.angle_gamma   90.00
#
_symmetry.space_group_name_H-M   'P 1'
#
loop_
_entity.id
_entity.type
_entity.pdbx_description
1 polymer ?
#
loop_
_entity_poly.entity_id
_entity_poly.type
_entity_poly.pdbx_seq_one_letter_code
_entity_poly.pdbx_strand_id
1 'polypeptide(L)'
;YDYFVMEILGFMYYVRFVDDFCIVVKSPEEILSKVHLLDGFLKEQLLLRLHPRKLYLQHYKKGVLFVGAFILPGRIYVSDRVVGNTYNAENGFAEAYVEKFVSTMNSYYGLMKHFATYNIRRRIAAMLLPEWWEYIYIEGHFEKFVLKNKYNHRKQLIKHIKRHGSKK
;
A
#
# COMPACT_ATOMS: atom_id res chain seq x y z
N TYR A 1 -7.55 -20.82 -9.41
CA TYR A 1 -7.81 -20.88 -7.96
C TYR A 1 -9.16 -20.25 -7.62
N ASP A 2 -9.49 -19.06 -8.16
CA ASP A 2 -10.76 -18.39 -7.87
C ASP A 2 -11.97 -19.24 -8.27
N TYR A 3 -11.94 -19.87 -9.45
CA TYR A 3 -12.97 -20.83 -9.88
C TYR A 3 -13.12 -21.98 -8.88
N PHE A 4 -12.01 -22.56 -8.44
CA PHE A 4 -12.04 -23.65 -7.44
C PHE A 4 -12.68 -23.22 -6.12
N VAL A 5 -12.31 -22.02 -5.63
CA VAL A 5 -12.86 -21.49 -4.37
C VAL A 5 -14.36 -21.20 -4.48
N MET A 6 -14.77 -20.56 -5.57
CA MET A 6 -16.14 -20.09 -5.72
C MET A 6 -17.08 -21.20 -6.22
N GLU A 7 -16.70 -21.90 -7.28
CA GLU A 7 -17.59 -22.85 -7.97
C GLU A 7 -17.50 -24.28 -7.40
N ILE A 8 -16.29 -24.71 -7.03
CA ILE A 8 -16.13 -26.09 -6.53
C ILE A 8 -16.35 -26.16 -5.01
N LEU A 9 -15.77 -25.23 -4.25
CA LEU A 9 -15.95 -25.18 -2.81
C LEU A 9 -17.20 -24.42 -2.36
N GLY A 10 -17.80 -23.63 -3.24
CA GLY A 10 -19.05 -22.92 -2.99
C GLY A 10 -18.94 -21.70 -2.07
N PHE A 11 -17.77 -21.08 -1.96
CA PHE A 11 -17.59 -19.87 -1.17
C PHE A 11 -18.06 -18.62 -1.93
N MET A 12 -19.27 -18.16 -1.66
CA MET A 12 -19.88 -17.02 -2.34
C MET A 12 -19.21 -15.67 -1.99
N TYR A 13 -18.74 -15.53 -0.76
CA TYR A 13 -18.11 -14.29 -0.28
C TYR A 13 -16.60 -14.47 -0.22
N TYR A 14 -15.98 -14.33 -1.36
CA TYR A 14 -14.56 -14.49 -1.59
C TYR A 14 -13.99 -13.26 -2.29
N VAL A 15 -12.81 -12.83 -1.86
CA VAL A 15 -12.04 -11.78 -2.52
C VAL A 15 -10.55 -12.14 -2.47
N ARG A 16 -9.86 -11.89 -3.56
CA ARG A 16 -8.40 -12.09 -3.66
C ARG A 16 -7.72 -10.87 -4.28
N PHE A 17 -6.57 -10.56 -3.76
CA PHE A 17 -5.63 -9.61 -4.35
C PHE A 17 -4.23 -10.23 -4.35
N VAL A 18 -3.80 -10.64 -5.54
CA VAL A 18 -2.54 -11.36 -5.78
C VAL A 18 -2.48 -12.66 -4.95
N ASP A 19 -1.73 -12.67 -3.87
CA ASP A 19 -1.52 -13.80 -2.93
C ASP A 19 -2.35 -13.69 -1.64
N ASP A 20 -2.87 -12.52 -1.33
CA ASP A 20 -3.78 -12.34 -0.19
C ASP A 20 -5.22 -12.63 -0.60
N PHE A 21 -5.96 -13.38 0.22
CA PHE A 21 -7.39 -13.59 0.02
C PHE A 21 -8.18 -13.60 1.34
N CYS A 22 -9.46 -13.31 1.23
CA CYS A 22 -10.39 -13.34 2.34
C CYS A 22 -11.66 -14.09 1.93
N ILE A 23 -12.14 -14.95 2.82
CA ILE A 23 -13.40 -15.69 2.67
C ILE A 23 -14.29 -15.35 3.87
N VAL A 24 -15.55 -15.02 3.63
CA VAL A 24 -16.53 -14.80 4.70
C VAL A 24 -17.55 -15.93 4.66
N VAL A 25 -17.72 -16.59 5.80
CA VAL A 25 -18.61 -17.74 5.97
C VAL A 25 -19.58 -17.51 7.11
N LYS A 26 -20.64 -18.30 7.16
CA LYS A 26 -21.66 -18.21 8.23
C LYS A 26 -21.19 -18.84 9.53
N SER A 27 -20.37 -19.90 9.44
CA SER A 27 -19.83 -20.60 10.62
C SER A 27 -18.36 -20.96 10.44
N PRO A 28 -17.59 -21.06 11.54
CA PRO A 28 -16.18 -21.50 11.48
C PRO A 28 -16.01 -22.89 10.87
N GLU A 29 -16.95 -23.80 11.13
CA GLU A 29 -16.91 -25.20 10.69
C GLU A 29 -16.91 -25.29 9.16
N GLU A 30 -17.63 -24.39 8.50
CA GLU A 30 -17.74 -24.33 7.04
C GLU A 30 -16.36 -24.12 6.39
N ILE A 31 -15.53 -23.25 6.92
CA ILE A 31 -14.19 -23.02 6.39
C ILE A 31 -13.18 -24.04 6.89
N LEU A 32 -13.25 -24.42 8.16
CA LEU A 32 -12.30 -25.37 8.76
C LEU A 32 -12.34 -26.74 8.07
N SER A 33 -13.53 -27.20 7.68
CA SER A 33 -13.69 -28.46 6.94
C SER A 33 -13.08 -28.43 5.54
N LYS A 34 -12.81 -27.25 4.96
CA LYS A 34 -12.35 -27.07 3.58
C LYS A 34 -10.93 -26.51 3.46
N VAL A 35 -10.28 -26.09 4.56
CA VAL A 35 -8.92 -25.52 4.53
C VAL A 35 -7.91 -26.48 3.90
N HIS A 36 -8.02 -27.79 4.20
CA HIS A 36 -7.14 -28.79 3.62
C HIS A 36 -7.30 -28.93 2.10
N LEU A 37 -8.52 -28.71 1.57
CA LEU A 37 -8.78 -28.72 0.13
C LEU A 37 -8.16 -27.50 -0.55
N LEU A 38 -8.22 -26.32 0.10
CA LEU A 38 -7.56 -25.09 -0.38
C LEU A 38 -6.04 -25.30 -0.47
N ASP A 39 -5.41 -25.84 0.59
CA ASP A 39 -3.96 -26.09 0.61
C ASP A 39 -3.57 -27.19 -0.40
N GLY A 40 -4.37 -28.26 -0.51
CA GLY A 40 -4.18 -29.35 -1.49
C GLY A 40 -4.19 -28.83 -2.91
N PHE A 41 -5.18 -28.03 -3.29
CA PHE A 41 -5.25 -27.43 -4.62
C PHE A 41 -4.03 -26.53 -4.91
N LEU A 42 -3.66 -25.66 -3.97
CA LEU A 42 -2.49 -24.80 -4.11
C LEU A 42 -1.21 -25.61 -4.33
N LYS A 43 -1.03 -26.68 -3.56
CA LYS A 43 0.13 -27.56 -3.65
C LYS A 43 0.19 -28.33 -4.98
N GLU A 44 -0.91 -28.92 -5.40
CA GLU A 44 -0.95 -29.84 -6.54
C GLU A 44 -1.00 -29.09 -7.88
N GLN A 45 -1.74 -27.99 -7.94
CA GLN A 45 -1.99 -27.26 -9.19
C GLN A 45 -1.06 -26.07 -9.39
N LEU A 46 -0.57 -25.43 -8.30
CA LEU A 46 0.17 -24.18 -8.38
C LEU A 46 1.56 -24.26 -7.71
N LEU A 47 1.93 -25.38 -7.09
CA LEU A 47 3.16 -25.56 -6.32
C LEU A 47 3.34 -24.52 -5.19
N LEU A 48 2.23 -24.04 -4.66
CA LEU A 48 2.13 -23.07 -3.57
C LEU A 48 1.61 -23.74 -2.29
N ARG A 49 1.68 -23.05 -1.17
CA ARG A 49 1.12 -23.49 0.11
C ARG A 49 0.49 -22.32 0.87
N LEU A 50 -0.52 -22.61 1.67
CA LEU A 50 -1.01 -21.70 2.68
C LEU A 50 0.07 -21.49 3.76
N HIS A 51 0.40 -20.24 4.06
CA HIS A 51 1.40 -19.94 5.08
C HIS A 51 0.79 -20.10 6.48
N PRO A 52 1.21 -21.10 7.30
CA PRO A 52 0.51 -21.47 8.54
C PRO A 52 0.42 -20.32 9.57
N ARG A 53 1.39 -19.40 9.58
CA ARG A 53 1.41 -18.25 10.50
C ARG A 53 0.64 -17.04 9.97
N LYS A 54 0.05 -17.11 8.77
CA LYS A 54 -0.72 -16.03 8.15
C LYS A 54 -2.20 -16.42 7.91
N LEU A 55 -2.64 -17.52 8.47
CA LEU A 55 -4.04 -17.93 8.46
C LEU A 55 -4.73 -17.33 9.69
N TYR A 56 -5.76 -16.54 9.45
CA TYR A 56 -6.54 -15.92 10.51
C TYR A 56 -8.01 -16.32 10.36
N LEU A 57 -8.58 -16.92 11.39
CA LEU A 57 -10.00 -17.16 11.52
C LEU A 57 -10.53 -16.31 12.68
N GLN A 58 -11.45 -15.41 12.38
CA GLN A 58 -12.02 -14.54 13.40
C GLN A 58 -13.44 -14.11 13.05
N HIS A 59 -14.18 -13.68 14.06
CA HIS A 59 -15.52 -13.16 13.86
C HIS A 59 -15.45 -11.84 13.06
N TYR A 60 -16.36 -11.67 12.08
CA TYR A 60 -16.36 -10.54 11.13
C TYR A 60 -16.40 -9.15 11.81
N LYS A 61 -17.03 -9.03 12.99
CA LYS A 61 -17.04 -7.78 13.78
C LYS A 61 -15.67 -7.31 14.26
N LYS A 62 -14.68 -8.20 14.29
CA LYS A 62 -13.30 -7.81 14.63
C LYS A 62 -12.59 -7.12 13.48
N GLY A 63 -13.17 -7.13 12.29
CA GLY A 63 -12.57 -6.56 11.08
C GLY A 63 -11.45 -7.41 10.51
N VAL A 64 -10.94 -7.02 9.35
CA VAL A 64 -9.84 -7.69 8.68
C VAL A 64 -8.87 -6.66 8.10
N LEU A 65 -7.59 -6.94 8.22
CA LEU A 65 -6.56 -6.19 7.52
C LEU A 65 -6.38 -6.79 6.13
N PHE A 66 -6.74 -6.03 5.09
CA PHE A 66 -6.67 -6.48 3.71
C PHE A 66 -6.19 -5.35 2.80
N VAL A 67 -5.13 -5.59 2.01
CA VAL A 67 -4.57 -4.64 1.03
C VAL A 67 -4.30 -3.23 1.60
N GLY A 68 -3.76 -3.17 2.81
CA GLY A 68 -3.44 -1.88 3.46
C GLY A 68 -4.63 -1.15 4.08
N ALA A 69 -5.81 -1.76 4.04
CA ALA A 69 -7.03 -1.28 4.69
C ALA A 69 -7.39 -2.15 5.89
N PHE A 70 -7.96 -1.54 6.92
CA PHE A 70 -8.65 -2.23 8.00
C PHE A 70 -10.15 -2.11 7.78
N ILE A 71 -10.79 -3.24 7.48
CA ILE A 71 -12.18 -3.32 7.05
C ILE A 71 -13.03 -3.85 8.19
N LEU A 72 -14.01 -3.05 8.61
CA LEU A 72 -15.05 -3.40 9.56
C LEU A 72 -16.42 -3.36 8.85
N PRO A 73 -17.46 -4.01 9.39
CA PRO A 73 -18.81 -3.85 8.87
C PRO A 73 -19.21 -2.37 8.80
N GLY A 74 -19.51 -1.88 7.59
CA GLY A 74 -19.92 -0.51 7.33
C GLY A 74 -18.82 0.56 7.46
N ARG A 75 -17.56 0.20 7.71
CA ARG A 75 -16.44 1.14 7.86
C ARG A 75 -15.15 0.59 7.30
N ILE A 76 -14.38 1.44 6.62
CA ILE A 76 -13.06 1.10 6.09
C ILE A 76 -12.07 2.18 6.54
N TYR A 77 -10.96 1.77 7.09
CA TYR A 77 -9.88 2.65 7.54
C TYR A 77 -8.58 2.31 6.83
N VAL A 78 -7.71 3.30 6.66
CA VAL A 78 -6.31 3.02 6.29
C VAL A 78 -5.62 2.29 7.46
N SER A 79 -4.78 1.31 7.16
CA SER A 79 -4.08 0.57 8.22
C SER A 79 -3.04 1.43 8.93
N ASP A 80 -2.84 1.20 10.23
CA ASP A 80 -1.82 1.89 11.03
C ASP A 80 -0.42 1.70 10.46
N ARG A 81 -0.15 0.56 9.82
CA ARG A 81 1.11 0.30 9.14
C ARG A 81 1.36 1.28 8.00
N VAL A 82 0.35 1.59 7.19
CA VAL A 82 0.48 2.56 6.08
C VAL A 82 0.75 3.95 6.64
N VAL A 83 0.00 4.37 7.65
CA VAL A 83 0.18 5.66 8.32
C VAL A 83 1.58 5.74 8.96
N GLY A 84 1.98 4.73 9.71
CA GLY A 84 3.30 4.66 10.36
C GLY A 84 4.45 4.69 9.36
N ASN A 85 4.36 3.92 8.26
CA ASN A 85 5.37 3.94 7.21
C ASN A 85 5.46 5.32 6.53
N THR A 86 4.34 6.03 6.39
CA THR A 86 4.35 7.39 5.85
C THR A 86 5.07 8.35 6.78
N TYR A 87 4.82 8.28 8.09
CA TYR A 87 5.57 9.06 9.09
C TYR A 87 7.07 8.74 9.07
N ASN A 88 7.43 7.47 8.97
CA ASN A 88 8.85 7.06 8.91
C ASN A 88 9.57 7.52 7.64
N ALA A 89 8.85 7.69 6.53
CA ALA A 89 9.42 8.18 5.28
C ALA A 89 9.85 9.67 5.32
N GLU A 90 9.37 10.42 6.33
CA GLU A 90 9.70 11.84 6.51
C GLU A 90 11.06 12.09 7.19
N ASN A 91 11.63 11.07 7.81
CA ASN A 91 12.82 11.22 8.65
C ASN A 91 14.05 11.62 7.82
N GLY A 92 14.48 12.87 8.02
CA GLY A 92 15.70 13.46 7.50
C GLY A 92 15.57 14.01 6.08
N PHE A 93 16.13 15.21 5.88
CA PHE A 93 16.28 15.82 4.57
C PHE A 93 17.64 15.47 3.96
N ALA A 94 17.65 15.06 2.69
CA ALA A 94 18.84 15.03 1.86
C ALA A 94 18.46 15.29 0.39
N GLU A 95 19.10 16.30 -0.23
CA GLU A 95 18.81 16.71 -1.62
C GLU A 95 18.88 15.54 -2.62
N ALA A 96 19.83 14.62 -2.41
CA ALA A 96 20.03 13.46 -3.25
C ALA A 96 18.81 12.51 -3.27
N TYR A 97 17.95 12.56 -2.26
CA TYR A 97 16.80 11.68 -2.09
C TYR A 97 15.46 12.33 -2.41
N VAL A 98 15.41 13.58 -2.84
CA VAL A 98 14.14 14.32 -3.10
C VAL A 98 13.22 13.57 -4.03
N GLU A 99 13.69 13.00 -5.13
CA GLU A 99 12.84 12.24 -6.05
C GLU A 99 12.32 10.93 -5.45
N LYS A 100 13.18 10.22 -4.72
CA LYS A 100 12.80 9.00 -4.01
C LYS A 100 11.76 9.32 -2.94
N PHE A 101 11.95 10.41 -2.20
CA PHE A 101 11.00 10.90 -1.22
C PHE A 101 9.63 11.18 -1.86
N VAL A 102 9.60 11.98 -2.95
CA VAL A 102 8.35 12.30 -3.66
C VAL A 102 7.66 11.04 -4.18
N SER A 103 8.41 10.10 -4.76
CA SER A 103 7.85 8.83 -5.23
C SER A 103 7.26 8.01 -4.08
N THR A 104 7.98 7.90 -2.96
CA THR A 104 7.53 7.15 -1.76
C THR A 104 6.29 7.78 -1.15
N MET A 105 6.30 9.10 -0.93
CA MET A 105 5.17 9.83 -0.36
C MET A 105 3.94 9.74 -1.27
N ASN A 106 4.12 9.85 -2.58
CA ASN A 106 3.01 9.72 -3.53
C ASN A 106 2.41 8.31 -3.55
N SER A 107 3.19 7.26 -3.33
CA SER A 107 2.67 5.90 -3.17
C SER A 107 1.76 5.80 -1.95
N TYR A 108 2.18 6.32 -0.80
CA TYR A 108 1.37 6.31 0.42
C TYR A 108 0.15 7.23 0.32
N TYR A 109 0.31 8.45 -0.19
CA TYR A 109 -0.80 9.40 -0.37
C TYR A 109 -1.80 8.89 -1.40
N GLY A 110 -1.32 8.25 -2.48
CA GLY A 110 -2.15 7.60 -3.47
C GLY A 110 -3.05 6.51 -2.87
N LEU A 111 -2.53 5.73 -1.91
CA LEU A 111 -3.33 4.77 -1.17
C LEU A 111 -4.27 5.46 -0.18
N MET A 112 -3.77 6.39 0.62
CA MET A 112 -4.54 7.07 1.67
C MET A 112 -5.70 7.91 1.14
N LYS A 113 -5.61 8.48 -0.07
CA LYS A 113 -6.70 9.32 -0.64
C LYS A 113 -8.02 8.55 -0.87
N HIS A 114 -7.97 7.23 -0.93
CA HIS A 114 -9.18 6.40 -1.04
C HIS A 114 -9.95 6.24 0.28
N PHE A 115 -9.42 6.81 1.37
CA PHE A 115 -10.01 6.79 2.70
C PHE A 115 -10.23 8.22 3.21
N ALA A 116 -11.00 8.38 4.29
CA ALA A 116 -11.23 9.67 4.97
C ALA A 116 -9.97 10.13 5.74
N THR A 117 -8.85 10.34 5.04
CA THR A 117 -7.53 10.60 5.61
C THR A 117 -7.00 12.03 5.38
N TYR A 118 -7.85 12.96 4.98
CA TYR A 118 -7.44 14.35 4.73
C TYR A 118 -6.63 14.95 5.90
N ASN A 119 -7.16 14.84 7.12
CA ASN A 119 -6.51 15.39 8.31
C ASN A 119 -5.16 14.70 8.62
N ILE A 120 -5.05 13.40 8.38
CA ILE A 120 -3.80 12.64 8.53
C ILE A 120 -2.78 13.16 7.53
N ARG A 121 -3.13 13.22 6.24
CA ARG A 121 -2.25 13.68 5.16
C ARG A 121 -1.80 15.12 5.39
N ARG A 122 -2.71 16.01 5.83
CA ARG A 122 -2.38 17.38 6.20
C ARG A 122 -1.40 17.47 7.37
N ARG A 123 -1.60 16.65 8.41
CA ARG A 123 -0.69 16.59 9.57
C ARG A 123 0.69 16.14 9.16
N ILE A 124 0.78 15.08 8.37
CA ILE A 124 2.04 14.57 7.83
C ILE A 124 2.77 15.68 7.05
N ALA A 125 2.08 16.34 6.13
CA ALA A 125 2.67 17.44 5.38
C ALA A 125 3.19 18.59 6.27
N ALA A 126 2.47 18.91 7.34
CA ALA A 126 2.85 19.98 8.29
C ALA A 126 4.07 19.62 9.15
N MET A 127 4.45 18.34 9.23
CA MET A 127 5.63 17.87 9.97
C MET A 127 6.90 17.87 9.13
N LEU A 128 6.79 18.03 7.80
CA LEU A 128 7.95 18.07 6.92
C LEU A 128 8.89 19.21 7.30
N LEU A 129 10.19 18.93 7.30
CA LEU A 129 11.22 19.93 7.52
C LEU A 129 11.13 21.05 6.48
N PRO A 130 11.42 22.31 6.84
CA PRO A 130 11.35 23.46 5.94
C PRO A 130 12.14 23.27 4.63
N GLU A 131 13.25 22.56 4.69
CA GLU A 131 14.14 22.31 3.55
C GLU A 131 13.45 21.57 2.41
N TRP A 132 12.50 20.69 2.72
CA TRP A 132 11.71 19.99 1.71
C TRP A 132 10.96 20.96 0.80
N TRP A 133 10.41 22.03 1.38
CA TRP A 133 9.57 22.99 0.66
C TRP A 133 10.34 23.85 -0.37
N GLU A 134 11.68 23.82 -0.36
CA GLU A 134 12.46 24.41 -1.43
C GLU A 134 12.34 23.63 -2.73
N TYR A 135 12.14 22.32 -2.66
CA TYR A 135 12.18 21.38 -3.78
C TYR A 135 10.82 20.89 -4.24
N ILE A 136 9.85 20.88 -3.32
CA ILE A 136 8.53 20.29 -3.54
C ILE A 136 7.40 21.25 -3.18
N TYR A 137 6.22 20.94 -3.69
CA TYR A 137 4.93 21.49 -3.22
C TYR A 137 3.89 20.39 -3.23
N ILE A 138 2.72 20.65 -2.63
CA ILE A 138 1.59 19.72 -2.61
C ILE A 138 0.50 20.24 -3.51
N GLU A 139 0.00 19.37 -4.36
CA GLU A 139 -1.12 19.59 -5.26
C GLU A 139 -2.43 19.02 -4.69
N GLY A 140 -3.56 19.64 -5.07
CA GLY A 140 -4.89 19.25 -4.64
C GLY A 140 -5.12 19.44 -3.13
N HIS A 141 -6.04 18.67 -2.57
CA HIS A 141 -6.32 18.64 -1.13
C HIS A 141 -5.38 17.70 -0.39
N PHE A 142 -4.08 17.99 -0.38
CA PHE A 142 -3.02 17.12 0.15
C PHE A 142 -3.04 15.74 -0.53
N GLU A 143 -3.11 15.72 -1.85
CA GLU A 143 -3.24 14.48 -2.61
C GLU A 143 -1.91 13.99 -3.18
N LYS A 144 -1.03 14.93 -3.57
CA LYS A 144 0.17 14.59 -4.30
C LYS A 144 1.30 15.58 -4.03
N PHE A 145 2.50 15.07 -3.83
CA PHE A 145 3.74 15.83 -3.83
C PHE A 145 4.27 16.01 -5.24
N VAL A 146 4.69 17.21 -5.58
CA VAL A 146 5.20 17.55 -6.90
C VAL A 146 6.55 18.25 -6.78
N LEU A 147 7.49 17.90 -7.65
CA LEU A 147 8.78 18.58 -7.75
C LEU A 147 8.62 19.97 -8.37
N LYS A 148 9.24 20.97 -7.76
CA LYS A 148 9.25 22.32 -8.33
C LYS A 148 10.08 22.38 -9.62
N ASN A 149 9.65 23.17 -10.60
CA ASN A 149 10.33 23.33 -11.88
C ASN A 149 11.81 23.76 -11.75
N LYS A 150 12.13 24.61 -10.78
CA LYS A 150 13.51 25.04 -10.48
C LYS A 150 14.43 23.86 -10.21
N TYR A 151 13.96 22.84 -9.49
CA TYR A 151 14.72 21.61 -9.24
C TYR A 151 14.90 20.77 -10.50
N ASN A 152 13.86 20.61 -11.28
CA ASN A 152 13.89 19.87 -12.54
C ASN A 152 14.87 20.53 -13.54
N HIS A 153 14.86 21.85 -13.65
CA HIS A 153 15.75 22.60 -14.53
C HIS A 153 17.23 22.46 -14.12
N ARG A 154 17.52 22.61 -12.82
CA ARG A 154 18.88 22.42 -12.27
C ARG A 154 19.43 21.02 -12.56
N LYS A 155 18.59 20.00 -12.42
CA LYS A 155 18.96 18.61 -12.68
C LYS A 155 19.23 18.35 -14.16
N GLN A 156 18.42 18.91 -15.06
CA GLN A 156 18.66 18.81 -16.51
C GLN A 156 19.99 19.47 -16.89
N LEU A 157 20.31 20.61 -16.31
CA LEU A 157 21.57 21.31 -16.51
C LEU A 157 22.78 20.48 -16.07
N ILE A 158 22.72 19.90 -14.85
CA ILE A 158 23.77 19.03 -14.31
C ILE A 158 23.96 17.78 -15.19
N LYS A 159 22.86 17.19 -15.65
CA LYS A 159 22.91 16.02 -16.55
C LYS A 159 23.51 16.36 -17.91
N HIS A 160 23.24 17.56 -18.41
CA HIS A 160 23.83 18.08 -19.65
C HIS A 160 25.33 18.29 -19.51
N ILE A 161 25.78 18.95 -18.43
CA ILE A 161 27.20 19.18 -18.12
C ILE A 161 27.95 17.86 -17.97
N LYS A 162 27.42 16.87 -17.25
CA LYS A 162 28.05 15.56 -17.09
C LYS A 162 28.17 14.79 -18.41
N ARG A 163 27.22 14.95 -19.35
CA ARG A 163 27.28 14.30 -20.66
C ARG A 163 28.27 14.95 -21.64
N HIS A 164 28.53 16.23 -21.49
CA HIS A 164 29.36 17.00 -22.42
C HIS A 164 30.69 17.45 -21.83
N GLY A 165 30.83 17.45 -20.48
CA GLY A 165 32.08 17.77 -19.79
C GLY A 165 33.11 16.63 -19.73
N SER A 166 32.78 15.42 -20.20
CA SER A 166 33.67 14.25 -20.21
C SER A 166 34.39 14.04 -21.55
N LYS A 167 34.36 15.05 -22.42
CA LYS A 167 35.08 15.03 -23.70
C LYS A 167 36.17 16.11 -23.72
N LYS A 168 37.14 16.00 -22.81
CA LYS A 168 38.46 16.63 -22.93
C LYS A 168 39.50 15.67 -22.42
#